data_24f7fe8562705062e0c2198a321f1936
#
_entry.id   24f7fe8562705062e0c2198a321f1936
#
_cell.length_a   1.000
_cell.length_b   1.000
_cell.length_c   1.000
_cell.angle_alpha   90.00
_cell.angle_beta   90.00
_cell.angle_gamma   90.00
#
_symmetry.space_group_name_H-M   'P 1'
#
loop_
_entity.id
_entity.type
_entity.pdbx_description
1 polymer ?
#
loop_
_entity_poly.entity_id
_entity_poly.type
_entity_poly.pdbx_seq_one_letter_code
_entity_poly.pdbx_strand_id
1 'polypeptide(L)'
;MEHDLSDDQWVALKKAWGGCAYCGVTDRPLQRDCVLALSRGGRYTVDNVVPACRTCNTSKCNDEVTGWLRRKRLDERAFLLRHLEVRNTLVASRSVERTGLPE
;
A
#
# COMPACT_ATOMS: atom_id res chain seq x y z
N MET A 1 6.07 -10.79 -15.64
CA MET A 1 6.18 -10.33 -14.70
C MET A 1 5.25 -9.45 -14.28
N GLU A 2 5.06 -9.26 -13.36
CA GLU A 2 4.07 -8.72 -13.00
C GLU A 2 4.22 -7.50 -12.41
N HIS A 3 4.49 -6.52 -13.02
CA HIS A 3 4.47 -5.23 -12.54
C HIS A 3 3.12 -4.73 -12.92
N ASP A 4 2.15 -5.24 -12.26
CA ASP A 4 0.82 -4.92 -12.59
C ASP A 4 0.33 -3.59 -12.08
N LEU A 5 1.10 -2.86 -11.33
CA LEU A 5 0.66 -1.57 -10.81
C LEU A 5 0.83 -0.50 -11.89
N SER A 6 -0.28 0.05 -12.35
CA SER A 6 -0.23 1.12 -13.35
C SER A 6 -0.02 2.47 -12.66
N ASP A 7 0.31 3.48 -13.44
CA ASP A 7 0.48 4.83 -12.90
C ASP A 7 -0.84 5.36 -12.36
N ASP A 8 -1.96 5.02 -12.99
CA ASP A 8 -3.26 5.43 -12.50
C ASP A 8 -3.58 4.80 -11.15
N GLN A 9 -3.21 3.54 -10.99
CA GLN A 9 -3.41 2.87 -9.72
C GLN A 9 -2.54 3.50 -8.64
N TRP A 10 -1.32 3.87 -9.00
CA TRP A 10 -0.42 4.52 -8.04
C TRP A 10 -1.00 5.87 -7.57
N VAL A 11 -1.54 6.65 -8.50
CA VAL A 11 -2.17 7.91 -8.15
C VAL A 11 -3.36 7.67 -7.22
N ALA A 12 -4.17 6.66 -7.52
CA ALA A 12 -5.32 6.31 -6.70
C ALA A 12 -4.90 5.89 -5.29
N LEU A 13 -3.80 5.13 -5.18
CA LEU A 13 -3.28 4.72 -3.88
C LEU A 13 -2.84 5.91 -3.06
N LYS A 14 -2.10 6.83 -3.67
CA LYS A 14 -1.63 8.02 -2.96
C LYS A 14 -2.82 8.84 -2.46
N LYS A 15 -3.84 8.95 -3.26
CA LYS A 15 -5.01 9.71 -2.89
C LYS A 15 -5.78 9.04 -1.76
N ALA A 16 -5.94 7.74 -1.85
CA ALA A 16 -6.68 6.98 -0.84
C ALA A 16 -6.00 7.02 0.52
N TRP A 17 -4.66 6.92 0.55
CA TRP A 17 -3.95 6.94 1.81
C TRP A 17 -3.77 8.36 2.35
N GLY A 18 -3.62 9.33 1.47
CA GLY A 18 -3.47 10.72 1.89
C GLY A 18 -2.12 11.09 2.46
N GLY A 19 -1.14 10.21 2.35
CA GLY A 19 0.21 10.43 2.89
C GLY A 19 0.90 9.10 3.05
N CYS A 20 1.98 9.08 3.82
CA CYS A 20 2.70 7.84 4.08
C CYS A 20 1.79 6.86 4.81
N ALA A 21 1.69 5.65 4.29
CA ALA A 21 0.81 4.63 4.86
C ALA A 21 1.23 4.26 6.28
N TYR A 22 2.51 4.39 6.60
CA TYR A 22 3.03 3.96 7.90
C TYR A 22 3.05 5.08 8.94
N CYS A 23 3.63 6.22 8.63
CA CYS A 23 3.75 7.29 9.62
C CYS A 23 2.79 8.46 9.41
N GLY A 24 2.11 8.49 8.28
CA GLY A 24 1.11 9.52 8.03
C GLY A 24 1.60 10.86 7.54
N VAL A 25 2.90 11.02 7.32
CA VAL A 25 3.44 12.31 6.89
C VAL A 25 2.88 12.67 5.52
N THR A 26 2.52 13.93 5.33
CA THR A 26 1.87 14.36 4.09
C THR A 26 2.69 15.33 3.24
N ASP A 27 3.77 15.84 3.76
CA ASP A 27 4.55 16.86 3.07
C ASP A 27 5.84 16.36 2.47
N ARG A 28 5.91 15.10 2.13
CA ARG A 28 7.11 14.50 1.55
C ARG A 28 6.77 13.66 0.36
N PRO A 29 7.73 13.49 -0.56
CA PRO A 29 7.50 12.59 -1.69
C PRO A 29 7.25 11.19 -1.18
N LEU A 30 6.41 10.46 -1.88
CA LEU A 30 6.07 9.10 -1.49
C LEU A 30 6.61 8.11 -2.50
N GLN A 31 7.05 6.97 -1.99
CA GLN A 31 7.62 5.91 -2.81
C GLN A 31 6.70 4.70 -2.77
N ARG A 32 6.81 3.84 -3.74
CA ARG A 32 6.01 2.62 -3.80
C ARG A 32 6.69 1.57 -2.93
N ASP A 33 5.98 1.07 -1.94
CA ASP A 33 6.52 0.06 -1.05
C ASP A 33 5.59 -1.15 -1.04
N CYS A 34 6.15 -2.35 -1.11
CA CYS A 34 5.36 -3.57 -1.03
C CYS A 34 5.20 -3.97 0.42
N VAL A 35 3.97 -4.11 0.88
CA VAL A 35 3.69 -4.52 2.26
C VAL A 35 4.34 -5.87 2.53
N LEU A 36 4.10 -6.85 1.63
CA LEU A 36 4.83 -8.09 1.66
C LEU A 36 5.92 -7.96 0.61
N ALA A 37 7.17 -8.00 1.05
CA ALA A 37 8.31 -7.77 0.18
C ALA A 37 8.35 -8.76 -0.98
N LEU A 38 8.85 -8.30 -2.12
CA LEU A 38 8.98 -9.17 -3.29
C LEU A 38 9.84 -10.38 -2.98
N SER A 39 10.88 -10.21 -2.17
CA SER A 39 11.75 -11.31 -1.78
C SER A 39 11.05 -12.34 -0.91
N ARG A 40 9.88 -12.00 -0.38
CA ARG A 40 9.11 -12.92 0.47
C ARG A 40 7.86 -13.42 -0.25
N GLY A 41 7.80 -13.24 -1.55
CA GLY A 41 6.66 -13.73 -2.33
C GLY A 41 5.58 -12.68 -2.60
N GLY A 42 5.83 -11.44 -2.24
CA GLY A 42 4.88 -10.36 -2.53
C GLY A 42 4.84 -10.03 -4.00
N ARG A 43 3.79 -9.38 -4.43
CA ARG A 43 3.63 -8.98 -5.82
C ARG A 43 3.50 -7.47 -5.93
N TYR A 44 3.90 -6.95 -7.07
CA TYR A 44 3.88 -5.51 -7.28
C TYR A 44 2.49 -5.14 -7.83
N THR A 45 1.49 -5.25 -7.01
CA THR A 45 0.10 -5.07 -7.39
C THR A 45 -0.61 -4.08 -6.48
N VAL A 46 -1.80 -3.63 -6.91
CA VAL A 46 -2.53 -2.61 -6.18
C VAL A 46 -2.93 -3.06 -4.77
N ASP A 47 -3.02 -4.35 -4.53
CA ASP A 47 -3.39 -4.84 -3.20
C ASP A 47 -2.19 -5.07 -2.30
N ASN A 48 -0.99 -4.85 -2.77
CA ASN A 48 0.21 -5.05 -1.97
C ASN A 48 1.12 -3.82 -1.93
N VAL A 49 0.87 -2.81 -2.76
CA VAL A 49 1.71 -1.62 -2.79
C VAL A 49 1.03 -0.50 -1.99
N VAL A 50 1.81 0.20 -1.19
CA VAL A 50 1.31 1.36 -0.45
C VAL A 50 2.28 2.52 -0.62
N PRO A 51 1.83 3.76 -0.48
CA PRO A 51 2.75 4.89 -0.52
C PRO A 51 3.49 4.99 0.79
N ALA A 52 4.79 5.17 0.74
CA ALA A 52 5.63 5.30 1.93
C ALA A 52 6.64 6.41 1.74
N CYS A 53 6.89 7.17 2.80
CA CYS A 53 7.93 8.18 2.72
C CYS A 53 9.28 7.46 2.71
N ARG A 54 10.30 8.16 2.24
CA ARG A 54 11.61 7.56 2.12
C ARG A 54 12.14 7.02 3.44
N THR A 55 11.91 7.73 4.53
CA THR A 55 12.38 7.30 5.84
C THR A 55 11.78 5.96 6.24
N CYS A 56 10.46 5.82 6.10
CA CYS A 56 9.80 4.57 6.46
C CYS A 56 10.19 3.45 5.49
N ASN A 57 10.24 3.75 4.20
CA ASN A 57 10.58 2.74 3.22
C ASN A 57 11.98 2.19 3.44
N THR A 58 12.94 3.07 3.70
CA THR A 58 14.32 2.65 3.94
C THR A 58 14.43 1.86 5.24
N SER A 59 13.75 2.33 6.28
CA SER A 59 13.79 1.66 7.58
C SER A 59 13.16 0.26 7.53
N LYS A 60 12.03 0.14 6.85
CA LYS A 60 11.34 -1.14 6.79
C LYS A 60 12.09 -2.13 5.89
N CYS A 61 12.61 -1.64 4.78
CA CYS A 61 13.35 -2.48 3.85
C CYS A 61 12.53 -3.74 3.52
N ASN A 62 13.06 -4.93 3.74
CA ASN A 62 12.34 -6.18 3.46
C ASN A 62 11.80 -6.84 4.72
N ASP A 63 11.72 -6.09 5.81
CA ASP A 63 11.23 -6.64 7.07
C ASP A 63 9.76 -6.98 6.99
N GLU A 64 9.34 -7.88 7.83
CA GLU A 64 7.93 -8.22 7.95
C GLU A 64 7.24 -7.00 8.57
N VAL A 65 6.13 -6.57 7.97
CA VAL A 65 5.55 -5.27 8.28
C VAL A 65 5.08 -5.12 9.72
N THR A 66 4.42 -6.12 10.27
CA THR A 66 3.86 -5.95 11.62
C THR A 66 4.94 -5.88 12.68
N GLY A 67 5.98 -6.69 12.53
CA GLY A 67 7.12 -6.64 13.46
C GLY A 67 7.83 -5.31 13.37
N TRP A 68 8.00 -4.81 12.15
CA TRP A 68 8.65 -3.51 11.96
C TRP A 68 7.81 -2.39 12.57
N LEU A 69 6.50 -2.39 12.35
CA LEU A 69 5.61 -1.37 12.90
C LEU A 69 5.69 -1.33 14.43
N ARG A 70 5.73 -2.50 15.05
CA ARG A 70 5.83 -2.59 16.52
C ARG A 70 7.15 -2.02 17.01
N ARG A 71 8.23 -2.35 16.34
CA ARG A 71 9.56 -1.84 16.74
C ARG A 71 9.64 -0.34 16.62
N LYS A 72 8.96 0.23 15.62
CA LYS A 72 8.98 1.68 15.42
C LYS A 72 7.90 2.38 16.24
N ARG A 73 7.11 1.63 16.97
CA ARG A 73 6.02 2.15 17.80
C ARG A 73 4.99 2.90 16.95
N LEU A 74 4.76 2.40 15.76
CA LEU A 74 3.74 2.93 14.90
C LEU A 74 2.44 2.15 15.15
N ASP A 75 1.32 2.72 14.75
CA ASP A 75 0.02 2.12 15.03
C ASP A 75 -0.27 0.98 14.07
N GLU A 76 0.10 -0.22 14.46
CA GLU A 76 -0.08 -1.41 13.66
C GLU A 76 -1.55 -1.67 13.32
N ARG A 77 -2.41 -1.52 14.30
CA ARG A 77 -3.83 -1.78 14.10
C ARG A 77 -4.43 -0.80 13.09
N ALA A 78 -4.11 0.49 13.24
CA ALA A 78 -4.62 1.49 12.33
C ALA A 78 -4.14 1.23 10.91
N PHE A 79 -2.87 0.85 10.75
CA PHE A 79 -2.34 0.53 9.44
C PHE A 79 -3.09 -0.64 8.81
N LEU A 80 -3.26 -1.72 9.55
CA LEU A 80 -3.90 -2.91 9.01
C LEU A 80 -5.36 -2.65 8.62
N LEU A 81 -6.08 -1.91 9.44
CA LEU A 81 -7.46 -1.59 9.12
C LEU A 81 -7.56 -0.69 7.90
N ARG A 82 -6.70 0.31 7.80
CA ARG A 82 -6.72 1.21 6.67
C ARG A 82 -6.30 0.49 5.39
N HIS A 83 -5.31 -0.38 5.50
CA HIS A 83 -4.86 -1.15 4.34
C HIS A 83 -6.00 -2.01 3.81
N LEU A 84 -6.74 -2.65 4.70
CA LEU A 84 -7.87 -3.47 4.31
C LEU A 84 -8.94 -2.61 3.62
N GLU A 85 -9.22 -1.46 4.17
CA GLU A 85 -10.19 -0.53 3.61
C GLU A 85 -9.82 -0.07 2.21
N VAL A 86 -8.58 0.38 2.06
CA VAL A 86 -8.10 0.88 0.77
C VAL A 86 -8.09 -0.24 -0.26
N ARG A 87 -7.60 -1.41 0.12
CA ARG A 87 -7.57 -2.56 -0.73
C ARG A 87 -8.95 -2.92 -1.24
N ASN A 88 -9.90 -3.00 -0.33
CA ASN A 88 -11.26 -3.38 -0.70
C ASN A 88 -11.89 -2.36 -1.64
N THR A 89 -11.64 -1.09 -1.41
CA THR A 89 -12.19 -0.04 -2.25
C THR A 89 -11.60 -0.10 -3.65
N LEU A 90 -10.30 -0.18 -3.76
CA LEU A 90 -9.66 -0.15 -5.08
C LEU A 90 -9.84 -1.44 -5.86
N VAL A 91 -9.79 -2.56 -5.19
CA VAL A 91 -9.96 -3.84 -5.87
C VAL A 91 -11.42 -4.02 -6.29
N ALA A 92 -12.35 -3.63 -5.44
CA ALA A 92 -13.77 -3.74 -5.77
C ALA A 92 -14.13 -2.86 -6.97
N SER A 93 -13.59 -1.65 -7.01
CA SER A 93 -13.82 -0.75 -8.10
C SER A 93 -13.33 -1.35 -9.39
N ARG A 94 -12.13 -1.91 -9.37
CA ARG A 94 -11.55 -2.53 -10.52
C ARG A 94 -12.37 -3.73 -10.99
N SER A 95 -12.87 -4.50 -10.05
CA SER A 95 -13.68 -5.65 -10.35
C SER A 95 -14.97 -5.25 -11.03
N VAL A 96 -15.62 -4.24 -10.52
CA VAL A 96 -16.85 -3.75 -11.09
C VAL A 96 -16.62 -3.26 -12.51
N GLU A 97 -15.55 -2.53 -12.71
CA GLU A 97 -15.24 -2.04 -14.03
C GLU A 97 -14.99 -3.17 -14.96
N ARG A 98 -14.31 -4.19 -14.52
CA ARG A 98 -13.94 -5.26 -15.35
C ARG A 98 -15.12 -6.08 -15.79
N THR A 99 -16.06 -6.31 -14.94
CA THR A 99 -17.20 -7.11 -15.32
C THR A 99 -18.18 -6.29 -16.11
N GLY A 100 -18.15 -5.01 -15.92
CA GLY A 100 -19.05 -4.17 -16.63
C GLY A 100 -20.49 -4.46 -16.32
N LEU A 101 -20.79 -5.23 -15.25
CA LEU A 101 -21.95 -5.65 -15.06
C LEU A 101 -22.75 -5.01 -14.22
N PRO A 102 -23.69 -4.56 -14.50
CA PRO A 102 -24.49 -3.90 -13.69
C PRO A 102 -25.31 -4.89 -13.17
N GLU A 103 -25.61 -5.41 -13.02
CA GLU A 103 -26.40 -6.19 -12.60
C GLU A 103 -27.04 -6.16 -12.16
#